data_d8292eae4d8f64f77f4ce106b8722ac4
#
_entry.id   d8292eae4d8f64f77f4ce106b8722ac4
#
_cell.length_a   1.000
_cell.length_b   1.000
_cell.length_c   1.000
_cell.angle_alpha   90.00
_cell.angle_beta   90.00
_cell.angle_gamma   90.00
#
_symmetry.space_group_name_H-M   'P 1'
#
loop_
_entity.id
_entity.type
_entity.pdbx_description
1 polymer ?
#
loop_
_entity_poly.entity_id
_entity_poly.type
_entity_poly.pdbx_seq_one_letter_code
_entity_poly.pdbx_strand_id
1 'polypeptide(L)'
;MEEEKKSTNKKKAGKRANAIILSSRKRNLFILTFIIIVVGLIFLSLYLTSWRHQIKTDDAYVQGRSAYVTAQIAGTVDQVLVDTTDVVKKDQLLITLEQQDSILKYEKALNTLRNEVKNFKNLHRSLSQATLEVRLKKAALERLNQDYQRRVGLLRSGAISAEEVEHMRLALIQAKQNLAIAKEAQAVAKNEIGQEDNSIGEQPIIKIAIDAVKEAWLNLQRTRLKAPIAGQVARRMVEVGQNVVQGQNLLVILSPEDMWVEANFKETQLRQMCPGQRADIVSDLYGSKVVYHGVVEGVSPGTGSAFSLLPAQNATGNWIKVVQRVPVRIRLDPQEVAAHPLRAGLSMKVTVYIKGEKGNSVPLLNPPIKDILSLIHIS
;
A
#
# COMPACT_ATOMS: atom_id res chain seq x y z
N MET A 1 -53.29 -97.17 40.47
CA MET A 1 -53.00 -96.79 39.03
C MET A 1 -53.33 -95.31 38.72
N GLU A 2 -53.73 -94.49 39.73
CA GLU A 2 -54.08 -93.08 39.55
C GLU A 2 -52.98 -92.07 40.02
N GLU A 3 -52.08 -92.45 40.93
CA GLU A 3 -51.00 -91.58 41.42
C GLU A 3 -49.82 -91.42 40.44
N GLU A 4 -49.57 -92.42 39.62
CA GLU A 4 -48.46 -92.33 38.63
C GLU A 4 -48.74 -91.34 37.45
N LYS A 5 -50.03 -91.17 37.08
CA LYS A 5 -50.46 -90.22 36.05
C LYS A 5 -50.37 -88.75 36.51
N LYS A 6 -50.46 -88.43 37.80
CA LYS A 6 -50.34 -87.06 38.34
C LYS A 6 -48.89 -86.61 38.43
N SER A 7 -47.95 -87.50 38.68
CA SER A 7 -46.50 -87.22 38.75
C SER A 7 -45.89 -86.89 37.38
N THR A 8 -46.30 -87.59 36.34
CA THR A 8 -45.80 -87.39 34.99
C THR A 8 -46.34 -86.10 34.36
N ASN A 9 -47.56 -85.64 34.68
CA ASN A 9 -48.13 -84.42 34.17
C ASN A 9 -47.52 -83.17 34.82
N LYS A 10 -47.13 -83.19 36.11
CA LYS A 10 -46.46 -82.13 36.83
C LYS A 10 -45.01 -81.92 36.32
N LYS A 11 -44.27 -82.97 35.94
CA LYS A 11 -42.93 -82.88 35.35
C LYS A 11 -42.95 -82.38 33.93
N LYS A 12 -44.00 -82.66 33.10
CA LYS A 12 -44.14 -82.10 31.74
C LYS A 12 -44.55 -80.63 31.77
N ALA A 13 -45.37 -80.16 32.73
CA ALA A 13 -45.74 -78.76 32.89
C ALA A 13 -44.53 -77.92 33.35
N GLY A 14 -43.71 -78.41 34.30
CA GLY A 14 -42.48 -77.67 34.71
C GLY A 14 -41.43 -77.57 33.63
N LYS A 15 -41.26 -78.59 32.77
CA LYS A 15 -40.33 -78.52 31.61
C LYS A 15 -40.80 -77.53 30.52
N ARG A 16 -42.11 -77.42 30.28
CA ARG A 16 -42.66 -76.42 29.32
C ARG A 16 -42.56 -74.99 29.83
N ALA A 17 -42.81 -74.74 31.12
CA ALA A 17 -42.66 -73.45 31.75
C ALA A 17 -41.19 -72.93 31.71
N ASN A 18 -40.22 -73.80 32.03
CA ASN A 18 -38.81 -73.50 31.99
C ASN A 18 -38.30 -73.28 30.55
N ALA A 19 -38.83 -74.01 29.57
CA ALA A 19 -38.50 -73.83 28.15
C ALA A 19 -39.01 -72.44 27.56
N ILE A 20 -40.20 -71.98 28.00
CA ILE A 20 -40.77 -70.69 27.61
C ILE A 20 -40.01 -69.59 28.29
N ILE A 21 -39.58 -69.70 29.56
CA ILE A 21 -38.78 -68.67 30.24
C ILE A 21 -37.35 -68.58 29.66
N LEU A 22 -36.75 -69.71 29.26
CA LEU A 22 -35.45 -69.69 28.55
C LEU A 22 -35.53 -69.09 27.14
N SER A 23 -36.63 -69.29 26.45
CA SER A 23 -36.84 -68.65 25.08
C SER A 23 -37.05 -67.16 25.18
N SER A 24 -37.77 -66.66 26.19
CA SER A 24 -37.97 -65.24 26.41
C SER A 24 -36.67 -64.50 26.82
N ARG A 25 -35.86 -65.14 27.69
CA ARG A 25 -34.54 -64.64 28.08
C ARG A 25 -33.59 -64.55 26.85
N LYS A 26 -33.53 -65.59 26.04
CA LYS A 26 -32.74 -65.55 24.81
C LYS A 26 -33.23 -64.50 23.84
N ARG A 27 -34.54 -64.33 23.66
CA ARG A 27 -35.14 -63.26 22.81
C ARG A 27 -34.80 -61.90 23.37
N ASN A 28 -34.90 -61.67 24.66
CA ASN A 28 -34.56 -60.40 25.27
C ASN A 28 -33.04 -60.10 25.15
N LEU A 29 -32.19 -61.09 25.23
CA LEU A 29 -30.75 -60.98 25.04
C LEU A 29 -30.43 -60.66 23.59
N PHE A 30 -31.10 -61.24 22.59
CA PHE A 30 -30.97 -60.89 21.19
C PHE A 30 -31.45 -59.47 20.89
N ILE A 31 -32.56 -59.05 21.51
CA ILE A 31 -33.05 -57.67 21.38
C ILE A 31 -32.04 -56.68 21.98
N LEU A 32 -31.47 -56.98 23.16
CA LEU A 32 -30.48 -56.15 23.79
C LEU A 32 -29.19 -56.02 22.95
N THR A 33 -28.68 -57.14 22.44
CA THR A 33 -27.51 -57.12 21.52
C THR A 33 -27.80 -56.36 20.23
N PHE A 34 -29.00 -56.51 19.66
CA PHE A 34 -29.39 -55.75 18.47
C PHE A 34 -29.45 -54.22 18.74
N ILE A 35 -30.00 -53.81 19.88
CA ILE A 35 -30.03 -52.42 20.32
C ILE A 35 -28.59 -51.87 20.46
N ILE A 36 -27.69 -52.62 21.10
CA ILE A 36 -26.30 -52.23 21.27
C ILE A 36 -25.60 -52.05 19.90
N ILE A 37 -25.84 -52.96 18.96
CA ILE A 37 -25.28 -52.90 17.63
C ILE A 37 -25.84 -51.66 16.86
N VAL A 38 -27.15 -51.41 16.95
CA VAL A 38 -27.78 -50.23 16.32
C VAL A 38 -27.25 -48.94 16.92
N VAL A 39 -27.14 -48.84 18.24
CA VAL A 39 -26.56 -47.68 18.92
C VAL A 39 -25.09 -47.51 18.53
N GLY A 40 -24.32 -48.62 18.47
CA GLY A 40 -22.93 -48.61 18.00
C GLY A 40 -22.79 -48.11 16.53
N LEU A 41 -23.69 -48.57 15.67
CA LEU A 41 -23.74 -48.10 14.24
C LEU A 41 -24.13 -46.65 14.12
N ILE A 42 -25.11 -46.20 14.93
CA ILE A 42 -25.50 -44.77 14.96
C ILE A 42 -24.32 -43.93 15.45
N PHE A 43 -23.66 -44.34 16.53
CA PHE A 43 -22.49 -43.66 17.07
C PHE A 43 -21.31 -43.64 16.09
N LEU A 44 -21.07 -44.77 15.42
CA LEU A 44 -20.06 -44.87 14.35
C LEU A 44 -20.41 -43.97 13.16
N SER A 45 -21.68 -43.92 12.75
CA SER A 45 -22.16 -43.03 11.69
C SER A 45 -21.99 -41.58 12.07
N LEU A 46 -22.36 -41.17 13.29
CA LEU A 46 -22.16 -39.80 13.79
C LEU A 46 -20.66 -39.48 13.92
N TYR A 47 -19.84 -40.40 14.34
CA TYR A 47 -18.38 -40.23 14.40
C TYR A 47 -17.78 -40.02 13.01
N LEU A 48 -18.16 -40.84 12.02
CA LEU A 48 -17.65 -40.76 10.67
C LEU A 48 -18.14 -39.48 9.91
N THR A 49 -19.34 -38.98 10.24
CA THR A 49 -19.92 -37.81 9.58
C THR A 49 -19.51 -36.48 10.22
N SER A 50 -19.37 -36.42 11.56
CA SER A 50 -19.15 -35.16 12.27
C SER A 50 -17.68 -34.89 12.62
N TRP A 51 -16.92 -35.91 13.04
CA TRP A 51 -15.55 -35.69 13.53
C TRP A 51 -14.46 -35.80 12.47
N ARG A 52 -14.72 -36.51 11.39
CA ARG A 52 -13.74 -36.74 10.34
C ARG A 52 -13.53 -35.54 9.40
N HIS A 53 -14.40 -34.54 9.51
CA HIS A 53 -14.41 -33.38 8.58
C HIS A 53 -14.01 -32.06 9.25
N GLN A 54 -13.34 -32.10 10.40
CA GLN A 54 -12.86 -30.94 11.11
C GLN A 54 -11.35 -30.97 11.27
N ILE A 55 -10.67 -29.89 10.93
CA ILE A 55 -9.26 -29.69 11.23
C ILE A 55 -9.14 -28.61 12.29
N LYS A 56 -8.41 -28.88 13.36
CA LYS A 56 -8.25 -27.97 14.48
C LYS A 56 -6.78 -27.61 14.69
N THR A 57 -6.56 -26.37 15.09
CA THR A 57 -5.28 -25.89 15.59
C THR A 57 -5.50 -24.94 16.76
N ASP A 58 -4.60 -24.98 17.72
CA ASP A 58 -4.48 -24.04 18.85
C ASP A 58 -3.33 -23.05 18.64
N ASP A 59 -2.56 -23.24 17.57
CA ASP A 59 -1.48 -22.35 17.16
C ASP A 59 -2.01 -21.36 16.13
N ALA A 60 -2.77 -20.40 16.61
CA ALA A 60 -3.35 -19.34 15.78
C ALA A 60 -3.33 -18.01 16.53
N TYR A 61 -3.07 -16.93 15.80
CA TYR A 61 -2.93 -15.60 16.37
C TYR A 61 -3.70 -14.58 15.54
N VAL A 62 -4.27 -13.59 16.25
CA VAL A 62 -4.88 -12.44 15.61
C VAL A 62 -3.79 -11.56 15.02
N GLN A 63 -3.91 -11.24 13.76
CA GLN A 63 -3.09 -10.28 13.04
C GLN A 63 -3.96 -9.09 12.62
N GLY A 64 -3.34 -7.95 12.37
CA GLY A 64 -4.04 -6.75 11.91
C GLY A 64 -3.18 -5.94 10.96
N ARG A 65 -3.84 -5.12 10.14
CA ARG A 65 -3.12 -4.19 9.27
C ARG A 65 -2.44 -3.13 10.12
N SER A 66 -1.12 -3.12 10.09
CA SER A 66 -0.30 -2.11 10.74
C SER A 66 0.25 -1.12 9.72
N ALA A 67 0.30 0.16 10.09
CA ALA A 67 0.97 1.21 9.33
C ALA A 67 2.08 1.81 10.19
N TYR A 68 3.28 1.88 9.63
CA TYR A 68 4.42 2.53 10.24
C TYR A 68 4.42 4.00 9.85
N VAL A 69 4.47 4.87 10.85
CA VAL A 69 4.71 6.30 10.65
C VAL A 69 6.20 6.53 10.76
N THR A 70 6.82 6.87 9.64
CA THR A 70 8.28 7.09 9.55
C THR A 70 8.59 8.56 9.34
N ALA A 71 9.73 9.02 9.85
CA ALA A 71 10.25 10.34 9.55
C ALA A 71 10.59 10.43 8.05
N GLN A 72 10.00 11.40 7.34
CA GLN A 72 10.26 11.61 5.90
C GLN A 72 11.48 12.51 5.65
N ILE A 73 11.86 13.28 6.65
CA ILE A 73 13.07 14.13 6.69
C ILE A 73 13.76 13.97 8.05
N ALA A 74 15.02 14.32 8.12
CA ALA A 74 15.75 14.41 9.38
C ALA A 74 15.38 15.71 10.11
N GLY A 75 15.34 15.69 11.44
CA GLY A 75 15.07 16.86 12.28
C GLY A 75 14.87 16.49 13.73
N THR A 76 14.69 17.49 14.58
CA THR A 76 14.37 17.33 15.99
C THR A 76 12.86 17.28 16.20
N VAL A 77 12.38 16.41 17.07
CA VAL A 77 10.96 16.32 17.42
C VAL A 77 10.59 17.48 18.33
N ASP A 78 9.67 18.31 17.86
CA ASP A 78 9.13 19.45 18.60
C ASP A 78 7.99 19.03 19.54
N GLN A 79 7.00 18.30 19.00
CA GLN A 79 5.85 17.84 19.76
C GLN A 79 5.41 16.43 19.32
N VAL A 80 4.94 15.65 20.28
CA VAL A 80 4.25 14.38 20.08
C VAL A 80 2.84 14.55 20.64
N LEU A 81 1.83 14.49 19.75
CA LEU A 81 0.44 14.83 20.06
C LEU A 81 -0.40 13.61 20.43
N VAL A 82 0.18 12.41 20.37
CA VAL A 82 -0.52 11.14 20.63
C VAL A 82 0.38 10.21 21.43
N ASP A 83 -0.23 9.35 22.23
CA ASP A 83 0.47 8.33 22.99
C ASP A 83 -0.02 6.92 22.63
N THR A 84 0.66 5.91 23.18
CA THR A 84 0.26 4.50 23.06
C THR A 84 -1.19 4.34 23.53
N THR A 85 -1.98 3.59 22.80
CA THR A 85 -3.42 3.34 22.99
C THR A 85 -4.38 4.42 22.49
N ASP A 86 -3.91 5.58 22.07
CA ASP A 86 -4.77 6.61 21.50
C ASP A 86 -5.39 6.17 20.17
N VAL A 87 -6.65 6.56 19.97
CA VAL A 87 -7.37 6.35 18.71
C VAL A 87 -7.17 7.55 17.80
N VAL A 88 -6.71 7.30 16.58
CA VAL A 88 -6.37 8.34 15.60
C VAL A 88 -7.19 8.16 14.32
N LYS A 89 -7.55 9.28 13.70
CA LYS A 89 -8.21 9.30 12.39
C LYS A 89 -7.16 9.42 11.29
N LYS A 90 -7.50 8.95 10.08
CA LYS A 90 -6.65 9.19 8.90
C LYS A 90 -6.40 10.70 8.73
N ASP A 91 -5.18 11.06 8.35
CA ASP A 91 -4.68 12.43 8.16
C ASP A 91 -4.60 13.29 9.44
N GLN A 92 -4.88 12.72 10.62
CA GLN A 92 -4.69 13.39 11.90
C GLN A 92 -3.21 13.66 12.14
N LEU A 93 -2.87 14.86 12.64
CA LEU A 93 -1.51 15.24 13.03
C LEU A 93 -1.09 14.46 14.27
N LEU A 94 0.09 13.82 14.20
CA LEU A 94 0.62 12.95 15.25
C LEU A 94 1.87 13.51 15.90
N ILE A 95 2.80 13.97 15.06
CA ILE A 95 4.11 14.48 15.47
C ILE A 95 4.43 15.71 14.66
N THR A 96 5.06 16.69 15.30
CA THR A 96 5.68 17.82 14.62
C THR A 96 7.19 17.78 14.83
N LEU A 97 7.94 17.96 13.76
CA LEU A 97 9.37 18.23 13.83
C LEU A 97 9.58 19.73 13.89
N GLU A 98 10.73 20.16 14.39
CA GLU A 98 11.15 21.56 14.38
C GLU A 98 11.10 22.13 12.96
N GLN A 99 10.32 23.21 12.75
CA GLN A 99 10.01 23.74 11.44
C GLN A 99 10.90 24.90 11.01
N GLN A 100 11.64 25.51 11.94
CA GLN A 100 12.37 26.75 11.72
C GLN A 100 13.29 26.69 10.48
N ASP A 101 14.11 25.66 10.41
CA ASP A 101 15.04 25.46 9.29
C ASP A 101 14.31 25.25 7.96
N SER A 102 13.21 24.51 7.99
CA SER A 102 12.41 24.24 6.79
C SER A 102 11.69 25.50 6.29
N ILE A 103 11.21 26.34 7.19
CA ILE A 103 10.61 27.66 6.87
C ILE A 103 11.66 28.55 6.24
N LEU A 104 12.85 28.68 6.83
CA LEU A 104 13.94 29.49 6.28
C LEU A 104 14.36 29.00 4.88
N LYS A 105 14.46 27.69 4.67
CA LYS A 105 14.76 27.11 3.33
C LYS A 105 13.67 27.44 2.30
N TYR A 106 12.41 27.36 2.71
CA TYR A 106 11.27 27.72 1.84
C TYR A 106 11.29 29.21 1.47
N GLU A 107 11.48 30.09 2.45
CA GLU A 107 11.58 31.54 2.20
C GLU A 107 12.78 31.91 1.31
N LYS A 108 13.93 31.27 1.52
CA LYS A 108 15.11 31.42 0.66
C LYS A 108 14.80 31.03 -0.78
N ALA A 109 14.15 29.88 -1.00
CA ALA A 109 13.76 29.42 -2.33
C ALA A 109 12.78 30.38 -3.01
N LEU A 110 11.79 30.92 -2.26
CA LEU A 110 10.87 31.96 -2.76
C LEU A 110 11.59 33.23 -3.17
N ASN A 111 12.56 33.68 -2.37
CA ASN A 111 13.33 34.88 -2.68
C ASN A 111 14.22 34.68 -3.93
N THR A 112 14.80 33.48 -4.07
CA THR A 112 15.53 33.12 -5.30
C THR A 112 14.62 33.16 -6.52
N LEU A 113 13.42 32.53 -6.46
CA LEU A 113 12.44 32.60 -7.55
C LEU A 113 12.05 34.08 -7.92
N ARG A 114 11.79 34.90 -6.89
CA ARG A 114 11.48 36.32 -7.10
C ARG A 114 12.61 37.05 -7.84
N ASN A 115 13.85 36.75 -7.47
CA ASN A 115 15.02 37.35 -8.12
C ASN A 115 15.16 36.90 -9.57
N GLU A 116 14.98 35.61 -9.86
CA GLU A 116 15.06 35.09 -11.24
C GLU A 116 13.94 35.68 -12.12
N VAL A 117 12.72 35.77 -11.61
CA VAL A 117 11.62 36.46 -12.33
C VAL A 117 11.95 37.94 -12.59
N LYS A 118 12.57 38.65 -11.62
CA LYS A 118 13.00 40.02 -11.80
C LYS A 118 14.11 40.16 -12.87
N ASN A 119 15.10 39.29 -12.83
CA ASN A 119 16.18 39.23 -13.81
C ASN A 119 15.63 38.98 -15.21
N PHE A 120 14.74 38.03 -15.37
CA PHE A 120 14.08 37.75 -16.64
C PHE A 120 13.30 38.96 -17.19
N LYS A 121 12.54 39.66 -16.33
CA LYS A 121 11.86 40.92 -16.72
C LYS A 121 12.84 42.01 -17.14
N ASN A 122 14.01 42.11 -16.54
CA ASN A 122 15.05 43.07 -16.92
C ASN A 122 15.64 42.70 -18.28
N LEU A 123 15.90 41.44 -18.59
CA LEU A 123 16.33 40.99 -19.92
C LEU A 123 15.30 41.33 -20.99
N HIS A 124 14.01 41.13 -20.74
CA HIS A 124 12.95 41.56 -21.68
C HIS A 124 12.94 43.08 -21.92
N ARG A 125 13.18 43.87 -20.88
CA ARG A 125 13.30 45.36 -21.04
C ARG A 125 14.51 45.70 -21.89
N SER A 126 15.66 45.03 -21.67
CA SER A 126 16.88 45.24 -22.46
C SER A 126 16.63 44.91 -23.94
N LEU A 127 15.99 43.80 -24.27
CA LEU A 127 15.60 43.44 -25.63
C LEU A 127 14.65 44.48 -26.24
N SER A 128 13.68 44.98 -25.49
CA SER A 128 12.75 46.03 -25.95
C SER A 128 13.50 47.30 -26.29
N GLN A 129 14.46 47.72 -25.44
CA GLN A 129 15.30 48.90 -25.70
C GLN A 129 16.16 48.71 -26.96
N ALA A 130 16.84 47.56 -27.10
CA ALA A 130 17.63 47.24 -28.29
C ALA A 130 16.76 47.22 -29.56
N THR A 131 15.54 46.71 -29.47
CA THR A 131 14.58 46.72 -30.60
C THR A 131 14.16 48.13 -31.01
N LEU A 132 13.94 49.02 -30.05
CA LEU A 132 13.66 50.44 -30.32
C LEU A 132 14.86 51.13 -30.98
N GLU A 133 16.08 50.84 -30.52
CA GLU A 133 17.31 51.39 -31.09
C GLU A 133 17.47 50.96 -32.56
N VAL A 134 17.23 49.69 -32.89
CA VAL A 134 17.22 49.21 -34.29
C VAL A 134 16.21 49.99 -35.14
N ARG A 135 15.00 50.25 -34.61
CA ARG A 135 14.00 51.07 -35.34
C ARG A 135 14.48 52.49 -35.61
N LEU A 136 15.09 53.15 -34.60
CA LEU A 136 15.65 54.50 -34.74
C LEU A 136 16.75 54.55 -35.79
N LYS A 137 17.74 53.60 -35.73
CA LYS A 137 18.84 53.60 -36.73
C LYS A 137 18.33 53.22 -38.11
N LYS A 138 17.31 52.35 -38.22
CA LYS A 138 16.67 52.03 -39.50
C LYS A 138 15.99 53.27 -40.12
N ALA A 139 15.22 54.05 -39.34
CA ALA A 139 14.56 55.24 -39.79
C ALA A 139 15.57 56.31 -40.19
N ALA A 140 16.67 56.47 -39.42
CA ALA A 140 17.75 57.42 -39.76
C ALA A 140 18.44 57.04 -41.08
N LEU A 141 18.73 55.76 -41.29
CA LEU A 141 19.29 55.26 -42.56
C LEU A 141 18.35 55.56 -43.76
N GLU A 142 17.05 55.27 -43.58
CA GLU A 142 16.05 55.44 -44.60
C GLU A 142 15.98 56.95 -45.04
N ARG A 143 15.95 57.88 -44.08
CA ARG A 143 15.98 59.34 -44.34
C ARG A 143 17.25 59.72 -45.07
N LEU A 144 18.44 59.31 -44.62
CA LEU A 144 19.70 59.60 -45.27
C LEU A 144 19.78 59.05 -46.70
N ASN A 145 19.22 57.84 -46.92
CA ASN A 145 19.16 57.23 -48.24
C ASN A 145 18.26 58.04 -49.20
N GLN A 146 17.11 58.51 -48.74
CA GLN A 146 16.23 59.40 -49.56
C GLN A 146 16.92 60.72 -49.86
N ASP A 147 17.61 61.34 -48.90
CA ASP A 147 18.36 62.57 -49.08
C ASP A 147 19.51 62.41 -50.10
N TYR A 148 20.24 61.29 -49.98
CA TYR A 148 21.31 60.90 -50.91
C TYR A 148 20.77 60.77 -52.36
N GLN A 149 19.67 60.01 -52.54
CA GLN A 149 19.06 59.82 -53.86
C GLN A 149 18.59 61.15 -54.52
N ARG A 150 18.00 62.02 -53.71
CA ARG A 150 17.63 63.38 -54.19
C ARG A 150 18.83 64.18 -54.63
N ARG A 151 19.94 64.19 -53.88
CA ARG A 151 21.14 64.92 -54.18
C ARG A 151 21.91 64.39 -55.39
N VAL A 152 21.97 63.08 -55.56
CA VAL A 152 22.53 62.46 -56.79
C VAL A 152 21.78 62.92 -58.04
N GLY A 153 20.47 63.15 -57.98
CA GLY A 153 19.68 63.72 -59.06
C GLY A 153 20.09 65.15 -59.34
N LEU A 154 20.34 66.00 -58.32
CA LEU A 154 20.75 67.38 -58.44
C LEU A 154 22.19 67.58 -58.96
N LEU A 155 23.09 66.63 -58.68
CA LEU A 155 24.45 66.61 -59.22
C LEU A 155 24.43 66.58 -60.78
N ARG A 156 23.51 65.78 -61.35
CA ARG A 156 23.36 65.67 -62.82
C ARG A 156 22.93 66.99 -63.49
N SER A 157 22.22 67.83 -62.75
CA SER A 157 21.83 69.19 -63.23
C SER A 157 22.85 70.28 -62.91
N GLY A 158 23.99 69.97 -62.30
CA GLY A 158 25.02 70.93 -61.91
C GLY A 158 24.66 71.82 -60.70
N ALA A 159 23.59 71.50 -59.96
CA ALA A 159 23.08 72.27 -58.82
C ALA A 159 23.84 72.08 -57.49
N ILE A 160 24.66 71.04 -57.38
CA ILE A 160 25.48 70.76 -56.20
C ILE A 160 26.86 70.22 -56.60
N SER A 161 27.85 70.28 -55.68
CA SER A 161 29.21 69.79 -55.89
C SER A 161 29.34 68.25 -55.73
N ALA A 162 30.34 67.65 -56.40
CA ALA A 162 30.67 66.22 -56.25
C ALA A 162 31.12 65.90 -54.82
N GLU A 163 31.82 66.85 -54.17
CA GLU A 163 32.26 66.73 -52.78
C GLU A 163 31.06 66.58 -51.80
N GLU A 164 30.01 67.36 -52.02
CA GLU A 164 28.80 67.27 -51.17
C GLU A 164 28.10 65.91 -51.29
N VAL A 165 28.04 65.36 -52.50
CA VAL A 165 27.50 64.01 -52.72
C VAL A 165 28.39 62.94 -52.07
N GLU A 166 29.72 63.09 -52.09
CA GLU A 166 30.64 62.16 -51.43
C GLU A 166 30.52 62.19 -49.90
N HIS A 167 30.37 63.41 -49.30
CA HIS A 167 30.06 63.52 -47.89
C HIS A 167 28.76 62.77 -47.50
N MET A 168 27.71 62.93 -48.33
CA MET A 168 26.46 62.17 -48.07
C MET A 168 26.63 60.69 -48.26
N ARG A 169 27.45 60.23 -49.21
CA ARG A 169 27.78 58.83 -49.39
C ARG A 169 28.47 58.22 -48.13
N LEU A 170 29.43 58.94 -47.57
CA LEU A 170 30.14 58.60 -46.37
C LEU A 170 29.17 58.57 -45.15
N ALA A 171 28.27 59.56 -45.03
CA ALA A 171 27.24 59.57 -43.99
C ALA A 171 26.28 58.38 -44.12
N LEU A 172 25.92 58.01 -45.35
CA LEU A 172 25.09 56.81 -45.59
C LEU A 172 25.79 55.52 -45.18
N ILE A 173 27.11 55.37 -45.48
CA ILE A 173 27.93 54.22 -45.04
C ILE A 173 27.96 54.16 -43.52
N GLN A 174 28.21 55.25 -42.82
CA GLN A 174 28.22 55.35 -41.37
C GLN A 174 26.87 54.97 -40.77
N ALA A 175 25.75 55.42 -41.38
CA ALA A 175 24.42 55.04 -40.91
C ALA A 175 24.13 53.53 -41.08
N LYS A 176 24.62 52.94 -42.19
CA LYS A 176 24.53 51.47 -42.39
C LYS A 176 25.30 50.67 -41.31
N GLN A 177 26.52 51.14 -41.00
CA GLN A 177 27.34 50.55 -39.95
C GLN A 177 26.66 50.67 -38.57
N ASN A 178 26.13 51.82 -38.24
CA ASN A 178 25.39 52.08 -37.01
C ASN A 178 24.17 51.16 -36.88
N LEU A 179 23.44 50.96 -38.00
CA LEU A 179 22.31 49.96 -37.97
C LEU A 179 22.78 48.55 -37.79
N ALA A 180 23.92 48.14 -38.38
CA ALA A 180 24.49 46.82 -38.19
C ALA A 180 24.86 46.55 -36.71
N ILE A 181 25.51 47.53 -36.07
CA ILE A 181 25.87 47.45 -34.63
C ILE A 181 24.60 47.34 -33.78
N ALA A 182 23.56 48.14 -34.07
CA ALA A 182 22.29 48.07 -33.31
C ALA A 182 21.58 46.70 -33.47
N LYS A 183 21.64 46.14 -34.69
CA LYS A 183 21.08 44.77 -34.91
C LYS A 183 21.85 43.69 -34.16
N GLU A 184 23.17 43.80 -34.10
CA GLU A 184 23.98 42.85 -33.31
C GLU A 184 23.68 42.94 -31.82
N ALA A 185 23.57 44.16 -31.27
CA ALA A 185 23.16 44.37 -29.90
C ALA A 185 21.75 43.77 -29.59
N GLN A 186 20.82 43.90 -30.56
CA GLN A 186 19.49 43.25 -30.43
C GLN A 186 19.61 41.73 -30.46
N ALA A 187 20.45 41.17 -31.33
CA ALA A 187 20.66 39.72 -31.42
C ALA A 187 21.25 39.16 -30.12
N VAL A 188 22.21 39.84 -29.51
CA VAL A 188 22.78 39.50 -28.21
C VAL A 188 21.67 39.47 -27.12
N ALA A 189 20.91 40.59 -26.99
CA ALA A 189 19.84 40.68 -26.02
C ALA A 189 18.74 39.62 -26.22
N LYS A 190 18.48 39.24 -27.48
CA LYS A 190 17.54 38.15 -27.81
C LYS A 190 18.07 36.80 -27.41
N ASN A 191 19.37 36.52 -27.65
CA ASN A 191 19.98 35.23 -27.24
C ASN A 191 20.03 35.05 -25.72
N GLU A 192 20.19 36.14 -24.94
CA GLU A 192 20.16 36.10 -23.47
C GLU A 192 18.79 35.68 -22.92
N ILE A 193 17.70 36.01 -23.62
CA ILE A 193 16.34 35.58 -23.22
C ILE A 193 16.06 34.12 -23.62
N GLY A 194 16.72 33.64 -24.68
CA GLY A 194 16.46 32.29 -25.25
C GLY A 194 15.26 32.34 -26.22
N GLN A 195 14.47 31.26 -26.27
CA GLN A 195 13.29 31.19 -27.15
C GLN A 195 12.19 32.17 -26.70
N GLU A 196 11.86 33.11 -27.55
CA GLU A 196 10.94 34.23 -27.30
C GLU A 196 9.46 33.80 -27.04
N ASP A 197 9.12 32.55 -27.40
CA ASP A 197 7.74 32.05 -27.45
C ASP A 197 7.29 31.32 -26.17
N ASN A 198 8.18 31.20 -25.19
CA ASN A 198 7.85 30.50 -23.95
C ASN A 198 7.31 31.45 -22.88
N SER A 199 6.20 31.08 -22.24
CA SER A 199 5.70 31.76 -21.05
C SER A 199 6.80 31.87 -19.98
N ILE A 200 6.74 32.90 -19.13
CA ILE A 200 7.73 33.12 -18.05
C ILE A 200 8.01 31.82 -17.25
N GLY A 201 6.96 31.00 -16.99
CA GLY A 201 7.08 29.76 -16.24
C GLY A 201 7.75 28.59 -16.98
N GLU A 202 7.93 28.73 -18.32
CA GLU A 202 8.58 27.69 -19.15
C GLU A 202 10.07 27.89 -19.32
N GLN A 203 10.57 29.06 -18.93
CA GLN A 203 12.00 29.35 -18.96
C GLN A 203 12.77 28.40 -18.02
N PRO A 204 13.83 27.73 -18.51
CA PRO A 204 14.53 26.71 -17.74
C PRO A 204 15.00 27.17 -16.36
N ILE A 205 15.55 28.37 -16.26
CA ILE A 205 16.06 28.95 -15.01
C ILE A 205 14.93 29.21 -14.00
N ILE A 206 13.78 29.72 -14.48
CA ILE A 206 12.60 29.95 -13.63
C ILE A 206 11.98 28.62 -13.20
N LYS A 207 11.93 27.64 -14.09
CA LYS A 207 11.43 26.30 -13.77
C LYS A 207 12.28 25.63 -12.68
N ILE A 208 13.60 25.71 -12.77
CA ILE A 208 14.50 25.22 -11.71
C ILE A 208 14.20 25.92 -10.38
N ALA A 209 14.01 27.25 -10.40
CA ALA A 209 13.68 27.98 -9.17
C ALA A 209 12.29 27.63 -8.62
N ILE A 210 11.28 27.36 -9.49
CA ILE A 210 9.97 26.85 -9.09
C ILE A 210 10.09 25.49 -8.45
N ASP A 211 10.87 24.59 -9.03
CA ASP A 211 11.04 23.24 -8.52
C ASP A 211 11.78 23.25 -7.16
N ALA A 212 12.75 24.14 -6.98
CA ALA A 212 13.38 24.37 -5.68
C ALA A 212 12.38 24.87 -4.61
N VAL A 213 11.43 25.74 -4.98
CA VAL A 213 10.35 26.18 -4.07
C VAL A 213 9.44 25.01 -3.70
N LYS A 214 9.04 24.19 -4.68
CA LYS A 214 8.21 23.00 -4.43
C LYS A 214 8.90 22.01 -3.50
N GLU A 215 10.18 21.75 -3.72
CA GLU A 215 10.98 20.87 -2.86
C GLU A 215 11.04 21.38 -1.41
N ALA A 216 11.36 22.66 -1.22
CA ALA A 216 11.41 23.27 0.10
C ALA A 216 10.03 23.24 0.79
N TRP A 217 8.96 23.48 0.04
CA TRP A 217 7.59 23.39 0.53
C TRP A 217 7.23 21.94 0.96
N LEU A 218 7.55 20.94 0.14
CA LEU A 218 7.34 19.54 0.48
C LEU A 218 8.09 19.15 1.75
N ASN A 219 9.34 19.61 1.89
CA ASN A 219 10.12 19.35 3.09
C ASN A 219 9.51 20.03 4.34
N LEU A 220 8.94 21.22 4.19
CA LEU A 220 8.17 21.89 5.25
C LEU A 220 6.88 21.08 5.59
N GLN A 221 6.16 20.55 4.61
CA GLN A 221 4.99 19.70 4.88
C GLN A 221 5.38 18.41 5.61
N ARG A 222 6.54 17.83 5.28
CA ARG A 222 7.08 16.60 5.90
C ARG A 222 7.52 16.76 7.35
N THR A 223 7.62 18.00 7.86
CA THR A 223 7.82 18.23 9.30
C THR A 223 6.57 17.88 10.11
N ARG A 224 5.39 17.78 9.47
CA ARG A 224 4.11 17.51 10.12
C ARG A 224 3.67 16.09 9.77
N LEU A 225 3.99 15.14 10.62
CA LEU A 225 3.69 13.74 10.41
C LEU A 225 2.23 13.44 10.74
N LYS A 226 1.51 12.88 9.76
CA LYS A 226 0.08 12.56 9.87
C LYS A 226 -0.14 11.06 9.84
N ALA A 227 -1.29 10.61 10.38
CA ALA A 227 -1.70 9.23 10.36
C ALA A 227 -2.04 8.77 8.92
N PRO A 228 -1.39 7.72 8.38
CA PRO A 228 -1.68 7.20 7.04
C PRO A 228 -3.01 6.43 6.99
N ILE A 229 -3.44 5.87 8.14
CA ILE A 229 -4.71 5.13 8.31
C ILE A 229 -5.40 5.56 9.59
N ALA A 230 -6.70 5.33 9.69
CA ALA A 230 -7.42 5.38 10.96
C ALA A 230 -7.09 4.12 11.78
N GLY A 231 -6.98 4.25 13.10
CA GLY A 231 -6.68 3.12 13.97
C GLY A 231 -6.24 3.53 15.36
N GLN A 232 -5.64 2.60 16.08
CA GLN A 232 -5.10 2.81 17.42
C GLN A 232 -3.58 2.79 17.40
N VAL A 233 -2.93 3.69 18.12
CA VAL A 233 -1.48 3.72 18.28
C VAL A 233 -1.05 2.50 19.11
N ALA A 234 -0.41 1.55 18.44
CA ALA A 234 0.06 0.32 19.08
C ALA A 234 1.39 0.50 19.80
N ARG A 235 2.26 1.34 19.24
CA ARG A 235 3.59 1.60 19.82
C ARG A 235 4.10 2.98 19.44
N ARG A 236 4.66 3.68 20.43
CA ARG A 236 5.43 4.91 20.27
C ARG A 236 6.91 4.62 20.50
N MET A 237 7.75 5.08 19.57
CA MET A 237 9.20 4.85 19.58
C MET A 237 9.99 6.16 19.51
N VAL A 238 9.34 7.28 19.85
CA VAL A 238 9.92 8.62 19.72
C VAL A 238 9.52 9.49 20.90
N GLU A 239 10.44 10.36 21.33
CA GLU A 239 10.23 11.33 22.42
C GLU A 239 10.46 12.77 21.92
N VAL A 240 9.85 13.73 22.62
CA VAL A 240 10.08 15.17 22.39
C VAL A 240 11.55 15.52 22.62
N GLY A 241 12.15 16.31 21.74
CA GLY A 241 13.56 16.67 21.76
C GLY A 241 14.50 15.64 21.13
N GLN A 242 14.00 14.47 20.73
CA GLN A 242 14.80 13.44 20.05
C GLN A 242 15.12 13.88 18.62
N ASN A 243 16.37 13.67 18.19
CA ASN A 243 16.75 13.84 16.79
C ASN A 243 16.42 12.55 16.02
N VAL A 244 15.72 12.70 14.90
CA VAL A 244 15.28 11.59 14.04
C VAL A 244 15.91 11.70 12.66
N VAL A 245 16.18 10.55 12.03
CA VAL A 245 16.72 10.46 10.68
C VAL A 245 15.64 10.01 9.70
N GLN A 246 15.82 10.33 8.43
CA GLN A 246 14.87 9.90 7.39
C GLN A 246 14.74 8.36 7.35
N GLY A 247 13.50 7.86 7.28
CA GLY A 247 13.20 6.43 7.29
C GLY A 247 13.06 5.82 8.69
N GLN A 248 13.37 6.54 9.77
CA GLN A 248 13.21 6.05 11.14
C GLN A 248 11.73 5.84 11.47
N ASN A 249 11.39 4.66 12.04
CA ASN A 249 10.04 4.38 12.55
C ASN A 249 9.79 5.15 13.84
N LEU A 250 8.69 5.88 13.91
CA LEU A 250 8.32 6.73 15.06
C LEU A 250 7.10 6.19 15.77
N LEU A 251 6.08 5.76 15.04
CA LEU A 251 4.85 5.20 15.58
C LEU A 251 4.41 3.99 14.75
N VAL A 252 3.66 3.09 15.40
CA VAL A 252 2.95 1.99 14.74
C VAL A 252 1.46 2.18 15.02
N ILE A 253 0.66 2.27 13.98
CA ILE A 253 -0.80 2.36 14.05
C ILE A 253 -1.38 1.05 13.57
N LEU A 254 -2.32 0.49 14.33
CA LEU A 254 -3.03 -0.73 14.01
C LEU A 254 -4.49 -0.40 13.65
N SER A 255 -4.98 -0.90 12.52
CA SER A 255 -6.39 -0.79 12.14
C SER A 255 -7.21 -1.87 12.86
N PRO A 256 -8.21 -1.51 13.68
CA PRO A 256 -9.07 -2.48 14.34
C PRO A 256 -10.09 -3.12 13.37
N GLU A 257 -10.34 -2.53 12.22
CA GLU A 257 -11.32 -3.01 11.25
C GLU A 257 -10.76 -4.09 10.31
N ASP A 258 -9.44 -4.08 10.08
CA ASP A 258 -8.75 -4.98 9.15
C ASP A 258 -8.00 -6.07 9.94
N MET A 259 -8.72 -6.88 10.71
CA MET A 259 -8.14 -7.99 11.43
C MET A 259 -8.43 -9.34 10.77
N TRP A 260 -7.47 -10.25 10.86
CA TRP A 260 -7.59 -11.64 10.43
C TRP A 260 -6.91 -12.57 11.44
N VAL A 261 -7.17 -13.85 11.33
CA VAL A 261 -6.46 -14.86 12.10
C VAL A 261 -5.46 -15.57 11.20
N GLU A 262 -4.23 -15.64 11.64
CA GLU A 262 -3.18 -16.46 11.06
C GLU A 262 -3.09 -17.75 11.88
N ALA A 263 -3.54 -18.85 11.28
CA ALA A 263 -3.62 -20.16 11.94
C ALA A 263 -2.58 -21.12 11.34
N ASN A 264 -1.71 -21.64 12.19
CA ASN A 264 -0.63 -22.52 11.79
C ASN A 264 -1.09 -23.97 11.80
N PHE A 265 -1.29 -24.56 10.63
CA PHE A 265 -1.68 -25.95 10.46
C PHE A 265 -0.48 -26.83 10.10
N LYS A 266 -0.51 -28.08 10.55
CA LYS A 266 0.51 -29.07 10.15
C LYS A 266 0.39 -29.33 8.63
N GLU A 267 1.51 -29.54 7.94
CA GLU A 267 1.56 -29.84 6.50
C GLU A 267 0.59 -30.97 6.10
N THR A 268 0.48 -32.01 6.94
CA THR A 268 -0.41 -33.15 6.70
C THR A 268 -1.90 -32.79 6.71
N GLN A 269 -2.28 -31.70 7.39
CA GLN A 269 -3.66 -31.22 7.52
C GLN A 269 -4.11 -30.39 6.31
N LEU A 270 -3.17 -29.82 5.55
CA LEU A 270 -3.47 -28.92 4.42
C LEU A 270 -4.01 -29.64 3.19
N ARG A 271 -3.84 -30.95 3.07
CA ARG A 271 -4.25 -31.73 1.88
C ARG A 271 -5.73 -31.54 1.49
N GLN A 272 -6.59 -31.25 2.45
CA GLN A 272 -8.04 -31.09 2.24
C GLN A 272 -8.51 -29.66 2.51
N MET A 273 -7.59 -28.73 2.76
CA MET A 273 -7.90 -27.34 3.02
C MET A 273 -7.92 -26.55 1.72
N CYS A 274 -9.00 -25.78 1.52
CA CYS A 274 -9.21 -24.96 0.34
C CYS A 274 -9.70 -23.56 0.73
N PRO A 275 -9.41 -22.52 -0.06
CA PRO A 275 -10.04 -21.21 0.12
C PRO A 275 -11.56 -21.31 0.05
N GLY A 276 -12.23 -20.47 0.83
CA GLY A 276 -13.70 -20.46 0.92
C GLY A 276 -14.28 -21.39 1.98
N GLN A 277 -13.48 -22.24 2.63
CA GLN A 277 -13.95 -23.09 3.72
C GLN A 277 -14.27 -22.26 4.96
N ARG A 278 -15.35 -22.62 5.64
CA ARG A 278 -15.78 -21.98 6.90
C ARG A 278 -14.86 -22.41 8.05
N ALA A 279 -14.62 -21.47 8.95
CA ALA A 279 -13.86 -21.71 10.17
C ALA A 279 -14.59 -21.08 11.35
N ASP A 280 -14.63 -21.81 12.48
CA ASP A 280 -15.03 -21.29 13.77
C ASP A 280 -13.78 -20.99 14.58
N ILE A 281 -13.74 -19.80 15.14
CA ILE A 281 -12.59 -19.28 15.86
C ILE A 281 -13.02 -18.87 17.26
N VAL A 282 -12.30 -19.33 18.26
CA VAL A 282 -12.56 -19.03 19.67
C VAL A 282 -11.33 -18.35 20.25
N SER A 283 -11.53 -17.18 20.84
CA SER A 283 -10.48 -16.43 21.55
C SER A 283 -10.34 -16.92 22.98
N ASP A 284 -9.12 -17.13 23.44
CA ASP A 284 -8.88 -17.44 24.86
C ASP A 284 -9.29 -16.25 25.78
N LEU A 285 -9.32 -15.02 25.26
CA LEU A 285 -9.76 -13.82 25.99
C LEU A 285 -11.25 -13.88 26.38
N TYR A 286 -12.13 -14.29 25.44
CA TYR A 286 -13.58 -14.33 25.64
C TYR A 286 -14.11 -15.71 26.00
N GLY A 287 -13.25 -16.74 25.90
CA GLY A 287 -13.61 -18.13 26.14
C GLY A 287 -14.59 -18.70 25.11
N SER A 288 -15.11 -19.90 25.38
CA SER A 288 -15.98 -20.66 24.45
C SER A 288 -17.37 -20.05 24.21
N LYS A 289 -17.74 -19.00 24.96
CA LYS A 289 -19.05 -18.32 24.81
C LYS A 289 -19.12 -17.43 23.57
N VAL A 290 -17.97 -16.94 23.08
CA VAL A 290 -17.88 -16.08 21.90
C VAL A 290 -17.16 -16.86 20.81
N VAL A 291 -17.89 -17.18 19.75
CA VAL A 291 -17.36 -17.84 18.56
C VAL A 291 -17.38 -16.82 17.43
N TYR A 292 -16.24 -16.63 16.80
CA TYR A 292 -16.12 -15.82 15.60
C TYR A 292 -16.20 -16.74 14.39
N HIS A 293 -16.97 -16.32 13.40
CA HIS A 293 -17.05 -17.02 12.12
C HIS A 293 -16.07 -16.40 11.13
N GLY A 294 -15.38 -17.26 10.41
CA GLY A 294 -14.41 -16.84 9.43
C GLY A 294 -14.42 -17.72 8.20
N VAL A 295 -13.68 -17.26 7.19
CA VAL A 295 -13.51 -17.97 5.93
C VAL A 295 -12.03 -18.05 5.61
N VAL A 296 -11.57 -19.25 5.25
CA VAL A 296 -10.20 -19.47 4.79
C VAL A 296 -9.98 -18.63 3.52
N GLU A 297 -9.06 -17.66 3.59
CA GLU A 297 -8.74 -16.75 2.50
C GLU A 297 -7.61 -17.32 1.63
N GLY A 298 -6.62 -17.93 2.26
CA GLY A 298 -5.49 -18.51 1.57
C GLY A 298 -4.49 -19.19 2.50
N VAL A 299 -3.56 -19.91 1.90
CA VAL A 299 -2.43 -20.56 2.61
C VAL A 299 -1.15 -19.85 2.21
N SER A 300 -0.27 -19.61 3.18
CA SER A 300 1.05 -19.03 2.91
C SER A 300 1.84 -19.88 1.91
N PRO A 301 2.60 -19.29 0.98
CA PRO A 301 3.42 -20.04 0.02
C PRO A 301 4.63 -20.74 0.65
N GLY A 302 4.87 -20.54 1.94
CA GLY A 302 5.97 -21.17 2.66
C GLY A 302 5.67 -21.43 4.12
N THR A 303 6.49 -22.25 4.75
CA THR A 303 6.42 -22.55 6.20
C THR A 303 7.01 -21.39 7.01
N GLY A 304 6.62 -21.25 8.27
CA GLY A 304 7.18 -20.23 9.16
C GLY A 304 8.71 -20.32 9.28
N SER A 305 9.28 -21.52 9.20
CA SER A 305 10.73 -21.73 9.22
C SER A 305 11.45 -21.29 7.95
N ALA A 306 10.77 -21.29 6.79
CA ALA A 306 11.34 -20.87 5.53
C ALA A 306 11.56 -19.34 5.45
N PHE A 307 10.76 -18.56 6.17
CA PHE A 307 10.83 -17.10 6.23
C PHE A 307 11.43 -16.56 7.53
N SER A 308 11.96 -17.45 8.39
CA SER A 308 12.66 -17.04 9.60
C SER A 308 14.00 -16.41 9.27
N LEU A 309 14.35 -15.32 9.96
CA LEU A 309 15.67 -14.66 9.87
C LEU A 309 16.83 -15.60 10.27
N LEU A 310 16.54 -16.58 11.14
CA LEU A 310 17.48 -17.61 11.56
C LEU A 310 16.81 -18.98 11.36
N PRO A 311 16.94 -19.58 10.17
CA PRO A 311 16.45 -20.94 9.95
C PRO A 311 17.12 -21.90 10.92
N ALA A 312 16.34 -22.76 11.58
CA ALA A 312 16.87 -23.79 12.46
C ALA A 312 17.74 -24.76 11.65
N GLN A 313 19.06 -24.58 11.72
CA GLN A 313 20.01 -25.52 11.14
C GLN A 313 20.28 -26.64 12.14
N ASN A 314 19.88 -27.87 11.81
CA ASN A 314 20.29 -29.06 12.55
C ASN A 314 21.76 -29.36 12.23
N ALA A 315 22.70 -28.61 12.86
CA ALA A 315 24.14 -28.74 12.61
C ALA A 315 24.80 -29.92 13.34
N THR A 316 24.06 -30.66 14.18
CA THR A 316 24.61 -31.72 15.04
C THR A 316 24.01 -33.10 14.72
N GLY A 317 24.38 -33.69 13.62
CA GLY A 317 24.47 -35.14 13.35
C GLY A 317 23.22 -36.03 13.39
N ASN A 318 22.18 -35.74 14.16
CA ASN A 318 20.95 -36.50 14.19
C ASN A 318 19.82 -35.79 13.46
N TRP A 319 19.54 -36.21 12.23
CA TRP A 319 18.41 -35.70 11.48
C TRP A 319 17.07 -36.26 12.04
N ILE A 320 16.24 -35.39 12.59
CA ILE A 320 14.89 -35.70 13.01
C ILE A 320 13.91 -34.98 12.08
N LYS A 321 13.00 -35.71 11.43
CA LYS A 321 11.94 -35.13 10.62
C LYS A 321 10.96 -34.39 11.54
N VAL A 322 11.00 -33.06 11.52
CA VAL A 322 10.04 -32.20 12.21
C VAL A 322 8.93 -31.82 11.23
N VAL A 323 7.68 -32.14 11.59
CA VAL A 323 6.50 -31.75 10.80
C VAL A 323 6.40 -30.22 10.81
N GLN A 324 6.47 -29.62 9.64
CA GLN A 324 6.39 -28.18 9.48
C GLN A 324 4.96 -27.68 9.63
N ARG A 325 4.82 -26.44 10.10
CA ARG A 325 3.54 -25.74 10.14
C ARG A 325 3.50 -24.67 9.03
N VAL A 326 2.35 -24.54 8.40
CA VAL A 326 2.12 -23.58 7.33
C VAL A 326 1.02 -22.62 7.78
N PRO A 327 1.28 -21.31 7.72
CA PRO A 327 0.28 -20.31 8.08
C PRO A 327 -0.89 -20.31 7.09
N VAL A 328 -2.09 -20.27 7.62
CA VAL A 328 -3.35 -20.12 6.88
C VAL A 328 -4.03 -18.85 7.34
N ARG A 329 -4.34 -17.98 6.40
CA ARG A 329 -5.05 -16.73 6.65
C ARG A 329 -6.55 -16.97 6.64
N ILE A 330 -7.22 -16.55 7.71
CA ILE A 330 -8.66 -16.67 7.90
C ILE A 330 -9.22 -15.28 8.13
N ARG A 331 -10.09 -14.84 7.24
CA ARG A 331 -10.80 -13.58 7.36
C ARG A 331 -11.98 -13.76 8.31
N LEU A 332 -12.09 -12.86 9.28
CA LEU A 332 -13.16 -12.80 10.26
C LEU A 332 -14.38 -12.03 9.74
N ASP A 333 -15.54 -12.27 10.33
CA ASP A 333 -16.73 -11.45 10.10
C ASP A 333 -16.53 -10.08 10.79
N PRO A 334 -16.59 -8.96 10.05
CA PRO A 334 -16.38 -7.63 10.62
C PRO A 334 -17.41 -7.26 11.69
N GLN A 335 -18.66 -7.77 11.60
CA GLN A 335 -19.72 -7.46 12.56
C GLN A 335 -19.43 -8.10 13.93
N GLU A 336 -18.91 -9.32 13.94
CA GLU A 336 -18.55 -10.03 15.16
C GLU A 336 -17.31 -9.42 15.82
N VAL A 337 -16.34 -8.99 15.02
CA VAL A 337 -15.15 -8.27 15.51
C VAL A 337 -15.54 -6.90 16.10
N ALA A 338 -16.53 -6.20 15.52
CA ALA A 338 -17.03 -4.94 16.06
C ALA A 338 -17.78 -5.13 17.39
N ALA A 339 -18.54 -6.25 17.53
CA ALA A 339 -19.27 -6.57 18.76
C ALA A 339 -18.32 -7.01 19.91
N HIS A 340 -17.26 -7.73 19.57
CA HIS A 340 -16.26 -8.23 20.51
C HIS A 340 -14.85 -7.90 19.98
N PRO A 341 -14.31 -6.70 20.28
CA PRO A 341 -13.05 -6.24 19.71
C PRO A 341 -11.87 -7.13 20.03
N LEU A 342 -11.12 -7.54 19.02
CA LEU A 342 -9.91 -8.31 19.15
C LEU A 342 -8.67 -7.41 19.21
N ARG A 343 -7.57 -7.95 19.73
CA ARG A 343 -6.26 -7.29 19.72
C ARG A 343 -5.26 -8.16 18.97
N ALA A 344 -4.39 -7.53 18.20
CA ALA A 344 -3.32 -8.26 17.52
C ALA A 344 -2.43 -9.00 18.53
N GLY A 345 -2.06 -10.22 18.19
CA GLY A 345 -1.26 -11.10 19.05
C GLY A 345 -2.06 -11.98 20.01
N LEU A 346 -3.40 -11.84 20.09
CA LEU A 346 -4.22 -12.75 20.90
C LEU A 346 -4.19 -14.16 20.32
N SER A 347 -4.07 -15.15 21.22
CA SER A 347 -4.12 -16.57 20.87
C SER A 347 -5.56 -17.01 20.59
N MET A 348 -5.71 -17.86 19.59
CA MET A 348 -7.00 -18.33 19.10
C MET A 348 -6.99 -19.84 18.91
N LYS A 349 -8.14 -20.47 19.09
CA LYS A 349 -8.40 -21.85 18.69
C LYS A 349 -9.24 -21.83 17.43
N VAL A 350 -8.75 -22.48 16.38
CA VAL A 350 -9.40 -22.49 15.07
C VAL A 350 -9.85 -23.89 14.71
N THR A 351 -11.09 -24.01 14.27
CA THR A 351 -11.68 -25.23 13.72
C THR A 351 -12.14 -24.95 12.29
N VAL A 352 -11.50 -25.57 11.30
CA VAL A 352 -11.87 -25.46 9.88
C VAL A 352 -12.72 -26.66 9.49
N TYR A 353 -13.84 -26.41 8.79
CA TYR A 353 -14.76 -27.43 8.29
C TYR A 353 -14.42 -27.79 6.84
N ILE A 354 -13.93 -29.02 6.63
CA ILE A 354 -13.50 -29.52 5.32
C ILE A 354 -14.69 -29.83 4.39
N LYS A 355 -15.89 -30.01 4.97
CA LYS A 355 -17.11 -30.34 4.22
C LYS A 355 -17.89 -29.05 3.95
N GLY A 356 -17.61 -28.42 2.82
CA GLY A 356 -18.43 -27.40 2.22
C GLY A 356 -18.55 -27.71 0.75
N GLU A 357 -19.71 -27.43 0.18
CA GLU A 357 -20.12 -27.61 -1.20
C GLU A 357 -18.96 -27.64 -2.20
N LYS A 358 -19.03 -28.56 -3.16
CA LYS A 358 -18.21 -28.57 -4.39
C LYS A 358 -18.50 -27.31 -5.24
N GLY A 359 -18.26 -26.16 -4.67
CA GLY A 359 -18.21 -24.91 -5.42
C GLY A 359 -16.74 -24.65 -5.70
N ASN A 360 -16.32 -24.75 -6.93
CA ASN A 360 -15.06 -24.30 -7.56
C ASN A 360 -13.87 -24.07 -6.60
N SER A 361 -13.57 -25.04 -5.75
CA SER A 361 -12.38 -25.01 -4.91
C SER A 361 -11.19 -25.38 -5.77
N VAL A 362 -10.50 -24.38 -6.29
CA VAL A 362 -9.16 -24.57 -6.85
C VAL A 362 -8.25 -25.01 -5.69
N PRO A 363 -7.63 -26.21 -5.75
CA PRO A 363 -6.67 -26.60 -4.75
C PRO A 363 -5.58 -25.55 -4.63
N LEU A 364 -5.24 -25.13 -3.41
CA LEU A 364 -4.26 -24.08 -3.10
C LEU A 364 -2.85 -24.30 -3.69
N LEU A 365 -2.57 -25.50 -4.18
CA LEU A 365 -1.26 -25.91 -4.71
C LEU A 365 -1.02 -25.54 -6.18
N ASN A 366 -2.04 -25.11 -6.95
CA ASN A 366 -1.85 -24.64 -8.32
C ASN A 366 -2.88 -23.57 -8.66
N PRO A 367 -2.55 -22.26 -8.53
CA PRO A 367 -3.32 -21.26 -9.26
C PRO A 367 -3.05 -21.48 -10.75
N PRO A 368 -4.07 -21.52 -11.61
CA PRO A 368 -3.86 -21.63 -13.05
C PRO A 368 -3.12 -20.36 -13.51
N ILE A 369 -1.87 -20.53 -13.94
CA ILE A 369 -1.02 -19.48 -14.51
C ILE A 369 -1.68 -18.79 -15.72
N LYS A 370 -2.76 -19.36 -16.25
CA LYS A 370 -3.49 -18.83 -17.42
C LYS A 370 -4.21 -17.51 -17.16
N ASP A 371 -4.63 -17.21 -15.94
CA ASP A 371 -5.40 -15.98 -15.67
C ASP A 371 -4.51 -14.75 -15.40
N ILE A 372 -3.23 -14.93 -15.13
CA ILE A 372 -2.27 -13.81 -14.96
C ILE A 372 -1.83 -13.24 -16.30
N LEU A 373 -1.81 -14.05 -17.37
CA LEU A 373 -1.43 -13.59 -18.71
C LEU A 373 -2.52 -12.78 -19.42
N SER A 374 -3.79 -12.90 -19.02
CA SER A 374 -4.88 -12.10 -19.58
C SER A 374 -4.93 -10.67 -19.02
N LEU A 375 -4.32 -10.39 -17.85
CA LEU A 375 -4.25 -9.06 -17.23
C LEU A 375 -3.09 -8.20 -17.75
N ILE A 376 -2.12 -8.79 -18.45
CA ILE A 376 -0.95 -8.08 -19.00
C ILE A 376 -1.19 -7.53 -20.41
N HIS A 377 -2.33 -7.86 -21.06
CA HIS A 377 -2.62 -7.47 -22.45
C HIS A 377 -3.59 -6.28 -22.59
N ILE A 378 -3.78 -5.48 -21.50
CA ILE A 378 -4.51 -4.21 -21.58
C ILE A 378 -3.60 -3.11 -20.98
N SER A 379 -2.68 -2.63 -21.80
CA SER A 379 -2.04 -1.31 -21.65
C SER A 379 -1.55 -0.87 -23.02
#